data_72f4779458fa7425c6da063903f941fe
#
_entry.id   72f4779458fa7425c6da063903f941fe
#
_cell.length_a   1.000
_cell.length_b   1.000
_cell.length_c   1.000
_cell.angle_alpha   90.00
_cell.angle_beta   90.00
_cell.angle_gamma   90.00
#
_symmetry.space_group_name_H-M   'P 1'
#
loop_
_entity.id
_entity.type
_entity.pdbx_description
1 polymer ?
#
loop_
_entity_poly.entity_id
_entity_poly.type
_entity_poly.pdbx_seq_one_letter_code
_entity_poly.pdbx_strand_id
1 'polypeptide(L)'
;MKVLLYGGTFDPPHNGHLNNLRAAADRVRPDKVVVMPAGLSPFKQHTSAPGALRLEMCSCFHVLEEGMDAIPQLEVSGWEVAQAEAGSHNYTVLTVEKLARDYPGAQLYLAIGSDMLLSFDGWHRWQDILRLAHLVVTSRNVGDAPELHAKALRLDPTGARILFAPVQALPMASSDIRTRLAAGEGCEAELPEAVRAVIRREKLYKKEVSANEPQTGKGACAQPLER
;
A
#
# COMPACT_ATOMS: atom_id res chain seq x y z
N MET A 1 0.62 -0.75 -25.90
CA MET A 1 0.39 -1.39 -24.58
C MET A 1 0.40 -0.32 -23.49
N LYS A 2 -0.57 -0.36 -22.58
CA LYS A 2 -0.64 0.50 -21.39
C LYS A 2 -0.37 -0.36 -20.16
N VAL A 3 0.57 0.06 -19.31
CA VAL A 3 0.91 -0.63 -18.06
C VAL A 3 0.63 0.33 -16.90
N LEU A 4 -0.19 -0.10 -15.94
CA LEU A 4 -0.52 0.65 -14.74
C LEU A 4 0.23 0.06 -13.54
N LEU A 5 1.12 0.85 -12.94
CA LEU A 5 1.79 0.55 -11.68
C LEU A 5 0.92 1.02 -10.51
N TYR A 6 0.67 0.13 -9.57
CA TYR A 6 0.02 0.46 -8.30
C TYR A 6 0.92 0.04 -7.13
N GLY A 7 1.67 1.00 -6.63
CA GLY A 7 2.58 0.81 -5.49
C GLY A 7 1.92 1.12 -4.15
N GLY A 8 2.34 0.42 -3.11
CA GLY A 8 1.86 0.69 -1.76
C GLY A 8 2.53 -0.18 -0.72
N THR A 9 2.48 0.24 0.55
CA THR A 9 3.00 -0.60 1.64
C THR A 9 2.17 -1.87 1.83
N PHE A 10 0.83 -1.77 1.67
CA PHE A 10 -0.12 -2.88 1.80
C PHE A 10 0.06 -3.67 3.11
N ASP A 11 -0.06 -2.98 4.24
CA ASP A 11 0.22 -3.51 5.57
C ASP A 11 -0.96 -3.31 6.56
N PRO A 12 -2.09 -4.02 6.36
CA PRO A 12 -2.46 -4.90 5.25
C PRO A 12 -3.07 -4.16 4.04
N PRO A 13 -3.21 -4.82 2.87
CA PRO A 13 -4.11 -4.36 1.81
C PRO A 13 -5.56 -4.44 2.31
N HIS A 14 -6.44 -3.55 1.82
CA HIS A 14 -7.83 -3.46 2.25
C HIS A 14 -8.74 -3.00 1.11
N ASN A 15 -10.06 -3.06 1.29
CA ASN A 15 -11.04 -2.73 0.27
C ASN A 15 -10.89 -1.31 -0.31
N GLY A 16 -10.36 -0.35 0.46
CA GLY A 16 -10.02 0.98 -0.04
C GLY A 16 -8.90 0.96 -1.09
N HIS A 17 -7.92 0.06 -0.97
CA HIS A 17 -6.89 -0.12 -2.00
C HIS A 17 -7.47 -0.74 -3.28
N LEU A 18 -8.33 -1.75 -3.15
CA LEU A 18 -9.04 -2.36 -4.29
C LEU A 18 -9.87 -1.33 -5.04
N ASN A 19 -10.63 -0.51 -4.31
CA ASN A 19 -11.46 0.56 -4.87
C ASN A 19 -10.62 1.60 -5.64
N ASN A 20 -9.51 2.03 -5.07
CA ASN A 20 -8.61 2.99 -5.71
C ASN A 20 -7.97 2.41 -6.99
N LEU A 21 -7.52 1.16 -6.94
CA LEU A 21 -6.96 0.50 -8.12
C LEU A 21 -8.02 0.35 -9.22
N ARG A 22 -9.26 -0.04 -8.87
CA ARG A 22 -10.37 -0.14 -9.82
C ARG A 22 -10.61 1.21 -10.51
N ALA A 23 -10.74 2.29 -9.75
CA ALA A 23 -10.96 3.63 -10.30
C ALA A 23 -9.80 4.07 -11.23
N ALA A 24 -8.56 3.81 -10.85
CA ALA A 24 -7.41 4.10 -11.69
C ALA A 24 -7.41 3.27 -12.98
N ALA A 25 -7.73 1.98 -12.90
CA ALA A 25 -7.84 1.10 -14.05
C ALA A 25 -8.98 1.52 -15.01
N ASP A 26 -10.13 1.89 -14.48
CA ASP A 26 -11.26 2.39 -15.28
C ASP A 26 -10.91 3.68 -16.02
N ARG A 27 -10.13 4.55 -15.40
CA ARG A 27 -9.68 5.81 -16.01
C ARG A 27 -8.71 5.60 -17.17
N VAL A 28 -7.82 4.61 -17.07
CA VAL A 28 -6.71 4.38 -18.01
C VAL A 28 -7.03 3.30 -19.03
N ARG A 29 -7.83 2.29 -18.63
CA ARG A 29 -8.05 1.06 -19.40
C ARG A 29 -6.71 0.41 -19.75
N PRO A 30 -5.94 -0.07 -18.73
CA PRO A 30 -4.63 -0.66 -18.95
C PRO A 30 -4.76 -2.06 -19.59
N ASP A 31 -3.77 -2.43 -20.38
CA ASP A 31 -3.60 -3.81 -20.85
C ASP A 31 -3.04 -4.70 -19.74
N LYS A 32 -2.25 -4.10 -18.83
CA LYS A 32 -1.66 -4.79 -17.69
C LYS A 32 -1.60 -3.88 -16.46
N VAL A 33 -1.88 -4.46 -15.30
CA VAL A 33 -1.65 -3.85 -13.98
C VAL A 33 -0.51 -4.57 -13.27
N VAL A 34 0.41 -3.80 -12.68
CA VAL A 34 1.46 -4.32 -11.79
C VAL A 34 1.21 -3.74 -10.40
N VAL A 35 0.78 -4.60 -9.47
CA VAL A 35 0.71 -4.28 -8.05
C VAL A 35 2.09 -4.51 -7.44
N MET A 36 2.66 -3.48 -6.80
CA MET A 36 4.02 -3.49 -6.27
C MET A 36 4.01 -3.22 -4.77
N PRO A 37 4.01 -4.26 -3.92
CA PRO A 37 4.22 -4.09 -2.48
C PRO A 37 5.59 -3.47 -2.22
N ALA A 38 5.62 -2.32 -1.55
CA ALA A 38 6.86 -1.64 -1.24
C ALA A 38 7.77 -2.52 -0.36
N GLY A 39 9.04 -2.54 -0.66
CA GLY A 39 10.06 -3.17 0.19
C GLY A 39 10.18 -2.41 1.52
N LEU A 40 11.13 -1.47 1.58
CA LEU A 40 11.22 -0.47 2.64
C LEU A 40 10.88 0.89 2.03
N SER A 41 9.74 1.44 2.41
CA SER A 41 9.38 2.79 2.00
C SER A 41 10.35 3.79 2.63
N PRO A 42 10.91 4.75 1.89
CA PRO A 42 11.75 5.81 2.45
C PRO A 42 11.00 6.66 3.49
N PHE A 43 9.66 6.62 3.48
CA PHE A 43 8.80 7.33 4.43
C PHE A 43 8.45 6.50 5.68
N LYS A 44 8.87 5.22 5.77
CA LYS A 44 8.55 4.34 6.90
C LYS A 44 9.80 3.57 7.32
N GLN A 45 10.14 3.66 8.60
CA GLN A 45 11.29 2.93 9.15
C GLN A 45 11.02 1.42 9.28
N HIS A 46 9.75 1.01 9.48
CA HIS A 46 9.35 -0.38 9.68
C HIS A 46 7.96 -0.67 9.07
N THR A 47 7.77 -1.92 8.64
CA THR A 47 6.45 -2.50 8.38
C THR A 47 6.06 -3.43 9.52
N SER A 48 4.75 -3.53 9.83
CA SER A 48 4.29 -4.44 10.90
C SER A 48 4.26 -5.89 10.43
N ALA A 49 4.03 -6.13 9.14
CA ALA A 49 4.10 -7.45 8.54
C ALA A 49 5.36 -7.61 7.66
N PRO A 50 6.01 -8.78 7.66
CA PRO A 50 7.11 -9.12 6.76
C PRO A 50 6.75 -8.93 5.28
N GLY A 51 7.74 -8.60 4.44
CA GLY A 51 7.56 -8.37 3.01
C GLY A 51 6.87 -9.53 2.30
N ALA A 52 7.29 -10.76 2.58
CA ALA A 52 6.69 -11.97 2.00
C ALA A 52 5.20 -12.12 2.33
N LEU A 53 4.78 -11.82 3.57
CA LEU A 53 3.37 -11.89 3.96
C LEU A 53 2.53 -10.75 3.37
N ARG A 54 3.12 -9.55 3.20
CA ARG A 54 2.46 -8.45 2.50
C ARG A 54 2.27 -8.77 1.01
N LEU A 55 3.27 -9.41 0.39
CA LEU A 55 3.19 -9.90 -0.97
C LEU A 55 2.07 -10.95 -1.12
N GLU A 56 2.00 -11.93 -0.19
CA GLU A 56 0.95 -12.93 -0.18
C GLU A 56 -0.44 -12.29 -0.02
N MET A 57 -0.61 -11.37 0.93
CA MET A 57 -1.87 -10.66 1.13
C MET A 57 -2.31 -9.89 -0.13
N CYS A 58 -1.38 -9.40 -0.94
CA CYS A 58 -1.69 -8.71 -2.19
C CYS A 58 -2.30 -9.62 -3.27
N SER A 59 -2.31 -10.95 -3.10
CA SER A 59 -3.09 -11.84 -3.97
C SER A 59 -4.58 -11.48 -4.01
N CYS A 60 -5.11 -10.79 -3.00
CA CYS A 60 -6.48 -10.28 -2.98
C CYS A 60 -6.83 -9.39 -4.18
N PHE A 61 -5.83 -8.77 -4.82
CA PHE A 61 -6.07 -7.90 -5.99
C PHE A 61 -6.51 -8.69 -7.23
N HIS A 62 -6.24 -10.00 -7.31
CA HIS A 62 -6.68 -10.85 -8.43
C HIS A 62 -8.21 -10.93 -8.58
N VAL A 63 -8.98 -10.61 -7.54
CA VAL A 63 -10.44 -10.46 -7.65
C VAL A 63 -10.84 -9.42 -8.71
N LEU A 64 -9.96 -8.49 -9.05
CA LEU A 64 -10.20 -7.47 -10.08
C LEU A 64 -10.06 -7.99 -11.51
N GLU A 65 -9.58 -9.21 -11.70
CA GLU A 65 -9.53 -9.92 -12.99
C GLU A 65 -10.84 -10.63 -13.32
N GLU A 66 -11.83 -10.57 -12.42
CA GLU A 66 -13.12 -11.23 -12.56
C GLU A 66 -14.23 -10.23 -12.90
N GLY A 67 -15.26 -10.71 -13.60
CA GLY A 67 -16.48 -9.93 -13.90
C GLY A 67 -16.41 -9.15 -15.22
N MET A 68 -17.45 -8.35 -15.45
CA MET A 68 -17.65 -7.63 -16.73
C MET A 68 -16.63 -6.50 -16.97
N ASP A 69 -16.14 -5.89 -15.90
CA ASP A 69 -15.12 -4.82 -15.94
C ASP A 69 -13.76 -5.35 -15.49
N ALA A 70 -13.44 -6.61 -15.81
CA ALA A 70 -12.20 -7.27 -15.44
C ALA A 70 -10.97 -6.53 -15.95
N ILE A 71 -9.93 -6.46 -15.12
CA ILE A 71 -8.60 -6.04 -15.53
C ILE A 71 -8.01 -7.19 -16.36
N PRO A 72 -7.58 -6.98 -17.63
CA PRO A 72 -7.19 -8.06 -18.50
C PRO A 72 -6.01 -8.89 -18.00
N GLN A 73 -5.06 -8.24 -17.31
CA GLN A 73 -3.88 -8.90 -16.75
C GLN A 73 -3.41 -8.15 -15.51
N LEU A 74 -3.36 -8.86 -14.37
CA LEU A 74 -2.85 -8.34 -13.11
C LEU A 74 -1.67 -9.18 -12.61
N GLU A 75 -0.59 -8.52 -12.27
CA GLU A 75 0.60 -9.13 -11.68
C GLU A 75 0.85 -8.52 -10.30
N VAL A 76 1.07 -9.36 -9.29
CA VAL A 76 1.61 -8.92 -8.00
C VAL A 76 3.11 -9.16 -8.01
N SER A 77 3.90 -8.09 -8.05
CA SER A 77 5.35 -8.16 -8.20
C SER A 77 6.08 -8.08 -6.86
N GLY A 78 6.92 -9.05 -6.57
CA GLY A 78 7.78 -9.07 -5.39
C GLY A 78 9.10 -8.29 -5.56
N TRP A 79 9.28 -7.56 -6.64
CA TRP A 79 10.58 -6.97 -6.98
C TRP A 79 11.09 -6.00 -5.90
N GLU A 80 10.27 -5.06 -5.41
CA GLU A 80 10.71 -4.13 -4.36
C GLU A 80 10.99 -4.83 -3.02
N VAL A 81 10.22 -5.87 -2.68
CA VAL A 81 10.46 -6.68 -1.49
C VAL A 81 11.83 -7.35 -1.58
N ALA A 82 12.14 -8.00 -2.72
CA ALA A 82 13.44 -8.63 -2.94
C ALA A 82 14.61 -7.62 -2.95
N GLN A 83 14.42 -6.40 -3.50
CA GLN A 83 15.43 -5.34 -3.44
C GLN A 83 15.71 -4.90 -2.00
N ALA A 84 14.67 -4.76 -1.17
CA ALA A 84 14.84 -4.40 0.24
C ALA A 84 15.55 -5.50 1.04
N GLU A 85 15.25 -6.77 0.79
CA GLU A 85 15.94 -7.92 1.39
C GLU A 85 17.43 -7.96 1.01
N ALA A 86 17.76 -7.48 -0.20
CA ALA A 86 19.14 -7.30 -0.66
C ALA A 86 19.80 -6.00 -0.12
N GLY A 87 19.14 -5.26 0.77
CA GLY A 87 19.67 -4.04 1.38
C GLY A 87 19.57 -2.77 0.52
N SER A 88 18.81 -2.82 -0.58
CA SER A 88 18.65 -1.68 -1.47
C SER A 88 17.49 -0.77 -1.04
N HIS A 89 17.66 0.54 -1.19
CA HIS A 89 16.57 1.51 -1.02
C HIS A 89 15.60 1.47 -2.22
N ASN A 90 14.30 1.44 -1.94
CA ASN A 90 13.26 1.47 -2.96
C ASN A 90 12.76 2.91 -3.19
N TYR A 91 13.19 3.50 -4.30
CA TYR A 91 12.63 4.76 -4.81
C TYR A 91 11.73 4.46 -6.00
N THR A 92 10.57 5.09 -6.06
CA THR A 92 9.57 4.88 -7.14
C THR A 92 10.15 5.07 -8.53
N VAL A 93 11.11 5.98 -8.71
CA VAL A 93 11.78 6.17 -10.01
C VAL A 93 12.46 4.90 -10.49
N LEU A 94 13.10 4.12 -9.59
CA LEU A 94 13.77 2.85 -9.95
C LEU A 94 12.77 1.80 -10.42
N THR A 95 11.59 1.77 -9.78
CA THR A 95 10.49 0.87 -10.16
C THR A 95 9.93 1.25 -11.53
N VAL A 96 9.73 2.55 -11.79
CA VAL A 96 9.26 3.03 -13.10
C VAL A 96 10.30 2.78 -14.19
N GLU A 97 11.59 3.00 -13.91
CA GLU A 97 12.69 2.68 -14.84
C GLU A 97 12.77 1.17 -15.14
N LYS A 98 12.55 0.32 -14.13
CA LYS A 98 12.45 -1.13 -14.33
C LYS A 98 11.32 -1.47 -15.28
N LEU A 99 10.12 -0.96 -15.03
CA LEU A 99 8.96 -1.23 -15.89
C LEU A 99 9.16 -0.70 -17.32
N ALA A 100 9.84 0.44 -17.50
CA ALA A 100 10.17 0.95 -18.82
C ALA A 100 11.12 0.02 -19.59
N ARG A 101 12.02 -0.68 -18.88
CA ARG A 101 12.89 -1.72 -19.49
C ARG A 101 12.17 -3.01 -19.77
N ASP A 102 11.29 -3.45 -18.85
CA ASP A 102 10.56 -4.72 -18.97
C ASP A 102 9.48 -4.65 -20.08
N TYR A 103 8.91 -3.46 -20.29
CA TYR A 103 7.84 -3.21 -21.26
C TYR A 103 8.23 -2.11 -22.26
N PRO A 104 9.22 -2.36 -23.14
CA PRO A 104 9.71 -1.34 -24.08
C PRO A 104 8.59 -0.88 -25.00
N GLY A 105 8.45 0.46 -25.14
CA GLY A 105 7.39 1.08 -25.93
C GLY A 105 6.00 1.12 -25.30
N ALA A 106 5.84 0.61 -24.08
CA ALA A 106 4.58 0.75 -23.33
C ALA A 106 4.40 2.17 -22.81
N GLN A 107 3.15 2.61 -22.78
CA GLN A 107 2.75 3.82 -22.05
C GLN A 107 2.57 3.46 -20.58
N LEU A 108 3.43 4.00 -19.72
CA LEU A 108 3.40 3.73 -18.28
C LEU A 108 2.49 4.70 -17.55
N TYR A 109 1.77 4.20 -16.57
CA TYR A 109 0.94 4.94 -15.64
C TYR A 109 1.30 4.56 -14.21
N LEU A 110 1.32 5.55 -13.31
CA LEU A 110 1.53 5.35 -11.87
C LEU A 110 0.31 5.84 -11.11
N ALA A 111 -0.40 4.94 -10.46
CA ALA A 111 -1.54 5.27 -9.60
C ALA A 111 -1.06 5.71 -8.22
N ILE A 112 -1.53 6.89 -7.77
CA ILE A 112 -1.20 7.48 -6.47
C ILE A 112 -2.44 8.08 -5.80
N GLY A 113 -2.41 8.23 -4.48
CA GLY A 113 -3.41 8.99 -3.74
C GLY A 113 -3.20 10.50 -3.81
N SER A 114 -4.21 11.27 -3.42
CA SER A 114 -4.17 12.74 -3.36
C SER A 114 -3.06 13.27 -2.46
N ASP A 115 -2.86 12.66 -1.29
CA ASP A 115 -1.79 12.96 -0.34
C ASP A 115 -0.38 12.82 -0.97
N MET A 116 -0.23 11.81 -1.83
CA MET A 116 1.01 11.56 -2.57
C MET A 116 1.23 12.61 -3.65
N LEU A 117 0.19 13.07 -4.34
CA LEU A 117 0.32 14.16 -5.32
C LEU A 117 0.79 15.45 -4.65
N LEU A 118 0.23 15.80 -3.48
CA LEU A 118 0.60 17.02 -2.76
C LEU A 118 2.08 17.05 -2.36
N SER A 119 2.67 15.91 -2.07
CA SER A 119 4.09 15.76 -1.70
C SER A 119 5.00 15.29 -2.85
N PHE A 120 4.49 15.16 -4.07
CA PHE A 120 5.18 14.50 -5.18
C PHE A 120 6.50 15.15 -5.58
N ASP A 121 6.60 16.48 -5.54
CA ASP A 121 7.82 17.24 -5.81
C ASP A 121 8.95 17.03 -4.79
N GLY A 122 8.66 16.40 -3.66
CA GLY A 122 9.66 15.90 -2.71
C GLY A 122 10.18 14.48 -3.00
N TRP A 123 9.63 13.80 -4.02
CA TRP A 123 10.07 12.44 -4.34
C TRP A 123 11.42 12.45 -5.06
N HIS A 124 12.23 11.43 -4.79
CA HIS A 124 13.53 11.28 -5.45
C HIS A 124 13.38 11.22 -6.97
N ARG A 125 14.00 12.16 -7.68
CA ARG A 125 13.96 12.30 -9.14
C ARG A 125 12.52 12.32 -9.71
N TRP A 126 11.60 13.05 -9.06
CA TRP A 126 10.21 13.11 -9.46
C TRP A 126 9.96 13.54 -10.91
N GLN A 127 10.83 14.41 -11.47
CA GLN A 127 10.76 14.82 -12.87
C GLN A 127 10.99 13.64 -13.82
N ASP A 128 11.89 12.72 -13.45
CA ASP A 128 12.14 11.51 -14.23
C ASP A 128 10.93 10.57 -14.21
N ILE A 129 10.23 10.49 -13.07
CA ILE A 129 8.96 9.74 -12.99
C ILE A 129 7.94 10.31 -13.96
N LEU A 130 7.72 11.65 -13.97
CA LEU A 130 6.78 12.29 -14.89
C LEU A 130 7.20 12.19 -16.36
N ARG A 131 8.50 12.12 -16.64
CA ARG A 131 8.98 11.89 -18.00
C ARG A 131 8.65 10.48 -18.50
N LEU A 132 8.75 9.47 -17.62
CA LEU A 132 8.58 8.06 -17.96
C LEU A 132 7.13 7.58 -17.85
N ALA A 133 6.35 8.14 -16.95
CA ALA A 133 4.99 7.68 -16.65
C ALA A 133 4.01 8.85 -16.50
N HIS A 134 2.74 8.58 -16.77
CA HIS A 134 1.63 9.45 -16.40
C HIS A 134 1.19 9.15 -14.97
N LEU A 135 0.81 10.16 -14.19
CA LEU A 135 0.18 9.94 -12.89
C LEU A 135 -1.32 9.74 -13.05
N VAL A 136 -1.88 8.83 -12.26
CA VAL A 136 -3.33 8.65 -12.12
C VAL A 136 -3.66 8.87 -10.65
N VAL A 137 -4.32 9.97 -10.36
CA VAL A 137 -4.56 10.44 -8.99
C VAL A 137 -5.98 10.07 -8.54
N THR A 138 -6.07 9.32 -7.45
CA THR A 138 -7.33 9.05 -6.75
C THR A 138 -7.41 9.89 -5.49
N SER A 139 -8.56 10.51 -5.20
CA SER A 139 -8.75 11.28 -3.97
C SER A 139 -9.53 10.49 -2.94
N ARG A 140 -9.10 10.58 -1.67
CA ARG A 140 -9.82 10.03 -0.51
C ARG A 140 -10.72 11.04 0.16
N ASN A 141 -10.55 12.34 -0.11
CA ASN A 141 -11.24 13.42 0.57
C ASN A 141 -12.18 14.16 -0.39
N VAL A 142 -13.38 14.46 0.09
CA VAL A 142 -14.32 15.34 -0.61
C VAL A 142 -13.85 16.78 -0.40
N GLY A 143 -13.67 17.53 -1.51
CA GLY A 143 -13.32 18.96 -1.45
C GLY A 143 -11.85 19.32 -1.67
N ASP A 144 -10.94 18.36 -1.81
CA ASP A 144 -9.52 18.60 -2.12
C ASP A 144 -9.23 18.88 -3.61
N ALA A 145 -10.23 18.76 -4.48
CA ALA A 145 -10.07 18.86 -5.93
C ALA A 145 -9.40 20.17 -6.43
N PRO A 146 -9.74 21.39 -5.95
CA PRO A 146 -9.09 22.62 -6.41
C PRO A 146 -7.59 22.65 -6.09
N GLU A 147 -7.20 22.23 -4.89
CA GLU A 147 -5.80 22.18 -4.47
C GLU A 147 -5.02 21.14 -5.28
N LEU A 148 -5.61 19.97 -5.52
CA LEU A 148 -4.99 18.93 -6.35
C LEU A 148 -4.78 19.38 -7.79
N HIS A 149 -5.78 20.05 -8.39
CA HIS A 149 -5.64 20.60 -9.75
C HIS A 149 -4.57 21.69 -9.82
N ALA A 150 -4.51 22.59 -8.83
CA ALA A 150 -3.47 23.61 -8.76
C ALA A 150 -2.08 22.98 -8.60
N LYS A 151 -1.95 21.93 -7.79
CA LYS A 151 -0.69 21.19 -7.66
C LYS A 151 -0.31 20.47 -8.96
N ALA A 152 -1.25 19.82 -9.62
CA ALA A 152 -1.02 19.13 -10.88
C ALA A 152 -0.52 20.09 -11.97
N LEU A 153 -1.12 21.29 -12.11
CA LEU A 153 -0.68 22.30 -13.07
C LEU A 153 0.71 22.88 -12.75
N ARG A 154 1.10 22.93 -11.46
CA ARG A 154 2.47 23.33 -11.09
C ARG A 154 3.50 22.26 -11.47
N LEU A 155 3.17 20.98 -11.33
CA LEU A 155 4.05 19.85 -11.66
C LEU A 155 4.13 19.61 -13.17
N ASP A 156 3.00 19.76 -13.86
CA ASP A 156 2.87 19.60 -15.31
C ASP A 156 1.99 20.72 -15.90
N PRO A 157 2.60 21.83 -16.32
CA PRO A 157 1.87 22.96 -16.93
C PRO A 157 1.14 22.59 -18.22
N THR A 158 1.50 21.50 -18.87
CA THR A 158 0.81 21.03 -20.10
C THR A 158 -0.53 20.35 -19.80
N GLY A 159 -0.74 19.89 -18.58
CA GLY A 159 -1.91 19.14 -18.15
C GLY A 159 -2.05 17.74 -18.77
N ALA A 160 -1.02 17.25 -19.47
CA ALA A 160 -1.08 16.01 -20.23
C ALA A 160 -0.66 14.76 -19.42
N ARG A 161 0.14 14.96 -18.36
CA ARG A 161 0.79 13.86 -17.62
C ARG A 161 0.08 13.46 -16.34
N ILE A 162 -0.85 14.27 -15.83
CA ILE A 162 -1.53 14.01 -14.56
C ILE A 162 -3.03 13.88 -14.80
N LEU A 163 -3.54 12.69 -14.62
CA LEU A 163 -4.94 12.31 -14.82
C LEU A 163 -5.62 12.14 -13.47
N PHE A 164 -6.86 12.59 -13.35
CA PHE A 164 -7.67 12.34 -12.16
C PHE A 164 -8.66 11.19 -12.43
N ALA A 165 -8.70 10.23 -11.50
CA ALA A 165 -9.65 9.13 -11.50
C ALA A 165 -10.74 9.43 -10.47
N PRO A 166 -12.01 9.60 -10.89
CA PRO A 166 -13.11 9.76 -9.95
C PRO A 166 -13.26 8.47 -9.13
N VAL A 167 -13.28 8.61 -7.81
CA VAL A 167 -13.46 7.48 -6.90
C VAL A 167 -14.38 7.90 -5.76
N GLN A 168 -15.32 7.02 -5.41
CA GLN A 168 -16.02 7.16 -4.14
C GLN A 168 -15.05 6.77 -3.02
N ALA A 169 -14.62 7.74 -2.24
CA ALA A 169 -13.66 7.50 -1.17
C ALA A 169 -14.23 6.52 -0.14
N LEU A 170 -13.45 5.50 0.19
CA LEU A 170 -13.70 4.64 1.34
C LEU A 170 -12.74 5.09 2.45
N PRO A 171 -13.25 5.60 3.59
CA PRO A 171 -12.42 6.13 4.68
C PRO A 171 -11.76 4.99 5.44
N MET A 172 -10.72 4.41 4.86
CA MET A 172 -9.98 3.28 5.42
C MET A 172 -8.49 3.57 5.39
N ALA A 173 -7.82 3.27 6.50
CA ALA A 173 -6.36 3.30 6.58
C ALA A 173 -5.82 2.02 7.20
N SER A 174 -4.71 1.49 6.66
CA SER A 174 -4.07 0.30 7.22
C SER A 174 -3.65 0.48 8.68
N SER A 175 -3.28 1.71 9.10
CA SER A 175 -2.97 2.04 10.50
C SER A 175 -4.14 1.76 11.43
N ASP A 176 -5.33 2.23 11.07
CA ASP A 176 -6.54 2.09 11.88
C ASP A 176 -6.98 0.63 11.95
N ILE A 177 -6.90 -0.06 10.80
CA ILE A 177 -7.17 -1.51 10.73
C ILE A 177 -6.22 -2.27 11.67
N ARG A 178 -4.91 -1.98 11.65
CA ARG A 178 -3.97 -2.63 12.57
C ARG A 178 -4.28 -2.36 14.03
N THR A 179 -4.67 -1.12 14.36
CA THR A 179 -5.06 -0.74 15.73
C THR A 179 -6.28 -1.53 16.21
N ARG A 180 -7.30 -1.67 15.36
CA ARG A 180 -8.52 -2.43 15.67
C ARG A 180 -8.22 -3.93 15.79
N LEU A 181 -7.42 -4.49 14.89
CA LEU A 181 -6.98 -5.90 14.98
C LEU A 181 -6.18 -6.17 16.26
N ALA A 182 -5.33 -5.24 16.69
CA ALA A 182 -4.59 -5.34 17.95
C ALA A 182 -5.51 -5.26 19.18
N ALA A 183 -6.67 -4.62 19.07
CA ALA A 183 -7.70 -4.58 20.10
C ALA A 183 -8.62 -5.83 20.08
N GLY A 184 -8.41 -6.74 19.11
CA GLY A 184 -9.24 -7.96 18.95
C GLY A 184 -10.54 -7.71 18.20
N GLU A 185 -10.69 -6.56 17.54
CA GLU A 185 -11.86 -6.29 16.70
C GLU A 185 -11.75 -7.02 15.36
N GLY A 186 -12.90 -7.50 14.85
CA GLY A 186 -13.00 -7.96 13.47
C GLY A 186 -12.96 -6.76 12.50
N CYS A 187 -12.38 -6.96 11.33
CA CYS A 187 -12.35 -5.95 10.26
C CYS A 187 -12.90 -6.57 8.96
N GLU A 188 -14.02 -7.30 9.07
CA GLU A 188 -14.61 -8.06 7.97
C GLU A 188 -15.08 -7.16 6.82
N ALA A 189 -15.57 -5.97 7.13
CA ALA A 189 -16.04 -5.01 6.14
C ALA A 189 -14.88 -4.34 5.38
N GLU A 190 -13.74 -4.20 6.03
CA GLU A 190 -12.59 -3.49 5.48
C GLU A 190 -11.62 -4.41 4.73
N LEU A 191 -11.56 -5.69 5.13
CA LEU A 191 -10.56 -6.63 4.65
C LEU A 191 -11.15 -7.73 3.76
N PRO A 192 -10.58 -7.96 2.57
CA PRO A 192 -10.87 -9.15 1.77
C PRO A 192 -10.60 -10.45 2.56
N GLU A 193 -11.38 -11.51 2.29
CA GLU A 193 -11.22 -12.79 3.00
C GLU A 193 -9.80 -13.38 2.86
N ALA A 194 -9.20 -13.28 1.69
CA ALA A 194 -7.84 -13.74 1.46
C ALA A 194 -6.84 -13.06 2.42
N VAL A 195 -7.00 -11.77 2.67
CA VAL A 195 -6.16 -10.99 3.61
C VAL A 195 -6.42 -11.45 5.05
N ARG A 196 -7.69 -11.62 5.43
CA ARG A 196 -8.08 -12.08 6.78
C ARG A 196 -7.53 -13.48 7.06
N ALA A 197 -7.53 -14.36 6.05
CA ALA A 197 -6.99 -15.71 6.18
C ALA A 197 -5.48 -15.69 6.54
N VAL A 198 -4.68 -14.86 5.86
CA VAL A 198 -3.26 -14.69 6.18
C VAL A 198 -3.07 -14.11 7.58
N ILE A 199 -3.81 -13.04 7.92
CA ILE A 199 -3.73 -12.40 9.25
C ILE A 199 -4.04 -13.40 10.36
N ARG A 200 -5.08 -14.24 10.21
CA ARG A 200 -5.44 -15.26 11.20
C ARG A 200 -4.39 -16.36 11.30
N ARG A 201 -3.93 -16.89 10.17
CA ARG A 201 -2.92 -17.97 10.12
C ARG A 201 -1.61 -17.55 10.78
N GLU A 202 -1.12 -16.35 10.43
CA GLU A 202 0.17 -15.83 10.88
C GLU A 202 0.07 -15.01 12.18
N LYS A 203 -1.13 -14.86 12.73
CA LYS A 203 -1.41 -14.09 13.97
C LYS A 203 -0.90 -12.64 13.90
N LEU A 204 -0.93 -12.02 12.70
CA LEU A 204 -0.44 -10.68 12.47
C LEU A 204 -1.24 -9.63 13.26
N TYR A 205 -0.59 -8.53 13.58
CA TYR A 205 -1.14 -7.34 14.23
C TYR A 205 -1.73 -7.57 15.63
N LYS A 206 -1.49 -8.71 16.27
CA LYS A 206 -1.86 -8.91 17.66
C LYS A 206 -0.90 -8.17 18.59
N LYS A 207 -1.40 -7.63 19.71
CA LYS A 207 -0.52 -7.21 20.80
C LYS A 207 0.21 -8.44 21.32
N GLU A 208 1.53 -8.38 21.40
CA GLU A 208 2.27 -9.34 22.22
C GLU A 208 1.76 -9.18 23.66
N VAL A 209 1.14 -10.22 24.19
CA VAL A 209 0.87 -10.32 25.62
C VAL A 209 2.25 -10.46 26.25
N SER A 210 2.77 -9.38 26.82
CA SER A 210 4.00 -9.46 27.60
C SER A 210 3.79 -10.47 28.72
N ALA A 211 4.47 -11.61 28.60
CA ALA A 211 4.53 -12.61 29.64
C ALA A 211 5.43 -12.11 30.78
N ASN A 212 4.94 -11.12 31.53
CA ASN A 212 5.52 -10.65 32.78
C ASN A 212 4.37 -10.35 33.75
N GLU A 213 3.64 -11.40 34.19
CA GLU A 213 3.08 -11.38 35.53
C GLU A 213 4.18 -11.86 36.48
N PRO A 214 4.57 -11.07 37.47
CA PRO A 214 5.41 -11.57 38.54
C PRO A 214 4.60 -12.62 39.29
N GLN A 215 5.09 -13.85 39.29
CA GLN A 215 4.59 -14.89 40.22
C GLN A 215 4.79 -14.34 41.62
N THR A 216 3.73 -13.85 42.24
CA THR A 216 3.67 -13.65 43.67
C THR A 216 3.74 -15.03 44.33
N GLY A 217 4.95 -15.47 44.61
CA GLY A 217 5.23 -16.61 45.44
C GLY A 217 4.64 -16.40 46.83
N LYS A 218 3.68 -17.22 47.17
CA LYS A 218 3.18 -17.40 48.54
C LYS A 218 4.30 -17.99 49.41
N GLY A 219 4.48 -17.38 50.56
CA GLY A 219 4.77 -18.12 51.76
C GLY A 219 6.22 -18.25 52.19
N ALA A 220 6.57 -17.55 53.24
CA ALA A 220 7.18 -18.18 54.39
C ALA A 220 7.03 -17.28 55.59
N CYS A 221 6.19 -17.73 56.49
CA CYS A 221 6.09 -17.31 57.88
C CYS A 221 7.45 -17.58 58.57
N ALA A 222 8.09 -16.56 59.14
CA ALA A 222 9.19 -16.72 60.07
C ALA A 222 8.89 -15.89 61.33
N GLN A 223 8.83 -16.59 62.42
CA GLN A 223 8.60 -16.16 63.77
C GLN A 223 9.67 -15.21 64.27
N PRO A 224 9.38 -14.36 65.32
CA PRO A 224 10.34 -13.50 65.95
C PRO A 224 11.24 -14.27 66.88
N LEU A 225 12.54 -14.03 66.86
CA LEU A 225 13.47 -14.38 67.91
C LEU A 225 13.84 -13.12 68.67
N GLU A 226 13.52 -13.16 70.00
CA GLU A 226 14.00 -12.27 71.03
C GLU A 226 15.50 -12.40 71.20
N ARG A 227 16.23 -11.32 71.31
CA ARG A 227 17.08 -10.83 72.39
C ARG A 227 17.81 -9.54 71.98
#